data_6e3ace2a3e8e19e38ab16b8603632739
#
_entry.id   6e3ace2a3e8e19e38ab16b8603632739
#
_cell.length_a   1.000
_cell.length_b   1.000
_cell.length_c   1.000
_cell.angle_alpha   90.00
_cell.angle_beta   90.00
_cell.angle_gamma   90.00
#
_symmetry.space_group_name_H-M   'P 1'
#
loop_
_entity.id
_entity.type
_entity.pdbx_description
1 polymer ?
#
loop_
_entity_poly.entity_id
_entity_poly.type
_entity_poly.pdbx_seq_one_letter_code
_entity_poly.pdbx_strand_id
1 'polypeptide(L)'
;MSIPELRKRKYPEKILLGSLAGSGTLGLLIPPSIILIIYGVTVQESIAKLFIAGIIPGIMIALIFMGYVIIWSLLNKNKMPLTEENYSFLNKLSKSKQLIPVILLILGVIGSIYTGIATATEAASLGVVGALILSYFQKSLNLKTFKESLLGATKTSCMI
;
A
#
# COMPACT_ATOMS: atom_id res chain seq x y z
N MET A 1 2.92 4.95 -11.57
CA MET A 1 4.28 5.49 -11.36
C MET A 1 5.38 4.44 -11.46
N SER A 2 5.19 3.20 -10.99
CA SER A 2 6.24 2.16 -10.99
C SER A 2 6.61 1.63 -12.38
N ILE A 3 5.66 1.47 -13.30
CA ILE A 3 5.90 0.88 -14.64
C ILE A 3 6.94 1.65 -15.46
N PRO A 4 6.84 2.99 -15.63
CA PRO A 4 7.82 3.74 -16.43
C PRO A 4 9.23 3.65 -15.85
N GLU A 5 9.36 3.66 -14.52
CA GLU A 5 10.64 3.60 -13.83
C GLU A 5 11.31 2.22 -13.99
N LEU A 6 10.54 1.15 -13.84
CA LEU A 6 11.04 -0.21 -14.02
C LEU A 6 11.37 -0.52 -15.49
N ARG A 7 10.62 0.05 -16.46
CA ARG A 7 10.95 -0.02 -17.88
C ARG A 7 12.26 0.70 -18.20
N LYS A 8 12.48 1.90 -17.64
CA LYS A 8 13.76 2.62 -17.80
C LYS A 8 14.94 1.79 -17.32
N ARG A 9 14.73 1.00 -16.26
CA ARG A 9 15.73 0.08 -15.71
C ARG A 9 15.85 -1.25 -16.47
N LYS A 10 15.17 -1.40 -17.62
CA LYS A 10 15.21 -2.59 -18.49
C LYS A 10 14.81 -3.90 -17.81
N TYR A 11 13.87 -3.85 -16.85
CA TYR A 11 13.29 -5.08 -16.30
C TYR A 11 12.45 -5.82 -17.35
N PRO A 12 12.45 -7.18 -17.38
CA PRO A 12 11.62 -7.96 -18.29
C PRO A 12 10.14 -7.66 -18.10
N GLU A 13 9.42 -7.32 -19.17
CA GLU A 13 8.01 -6.90 -19.10
C GLU A 13 7.09 -7.95 -18.45
N LYS A 14 7.34 -9.24 -18.71
CA LYS A 14 6.54 -10.32 -18.12
C LYS A 14 6.57 -10.32 -16.61
N ILE A 15 7.76 -10.18 -16.01
CA ILE A 15 7.89 -10.17 -14.55
C ILE A 15 7.39 -8.85 -13.97
N LEU A 16 7.61 -7.74 -14.68
CA LEU A 16 7.16 -6.43 -14.29
C LEU A 16 5.63 -6.36 -14.22
N LEU A 17 4.95 -6.76 -15.29
CA LEU A 17 3.49 -6.74 -15.36
C LEU A 17 2.89 -7.80 -14.43
N GLY A 18 3.44 -9.01 -14.38
CA GLY A 18 2.97 -10.08 -13.51
C GLY A 18 3.10 -9.75 -12.03
N SER A 19 4.24 -9.19 -11.60
CA SER A 19 4.44 -8.80 -10.20
C SER A 19 3.56 -7.62 -9.79
N LEU A 20 3.36 -6.64 -10.67
CA LEU A 20 2.46 -5.51 -10.39
C LEU A 20 1.00 -5.92 -10.35
N ALA A 21 0.56 -6.78 -11.27
CA ALA A 21 -0.80 -7.33 -11.25
C ALA A 21 -1.03 -8.16 -9.99
N GLY A 22 -0.09 -9.05 -9.65
CA GLY A 22 -0.15 -9.86 -8.43
C GLY A 22 -0.12 -9.02 -7.15
N SER A 23 0.75 -7.99 -7.07
CA SER A 23 0.77 -7.10 -5.91
C SER A 23 -0.51 -6.25 -5.79
N GLY A 24 -1.16 -5.93 -6.91
CA GLY A 24 -2.45 -5.24 -6.90
C GLY A 24 -3.54 -6.04 -6.21
N THR A 25 -3.55 -7.37 -6.33
CA THR A 25 -4.55 -8.22 -5.65
C THR A 25 -4.34 -8.28 -4.12
N LEU A 26 -3.11 -8.05 -3.63
CA LEU A 26 -2.83 -7.99 -2.19
C LEU A 26 -3.56 -6.83 -1.51
N GLY A 27 -3.75 -5.71 -2.19
CA GLY A 27 -4.50 -4.57 -1.66
C GLY A 27 -5.98 -4.86 -1.42
N LEU A 28 -6.52 -5.93 -2.00
CA LEU A 28 -7.90 -6.38 -1.74
C LEU A 28 -8.00 -7.23 -0.48
N LEU A 29 -6.90 -7.85 -0.05
CA LEU A 29 -6.88 -8.80 1.06
C LEU A 29 -6.24 -8.22 2.32
N ILE A 30 -5.17 -7.41 2.14
CA ILE A 30 -4.43 -6.83 3.28
C ILE A 30 -5.15 -5.59 3.79
N PRO A 31 -5.50 -5.52 5.09
CA PRO A 31 -6.17 -4.35 5.66
C PRO A 31 -5.29 -3.07 5.62
N PRO A 32 -5.91 -1.88 5.47
CA PRO A 32 -7.33 -1.63 5.25
C PRO A 32 -7.79 -1.93 3.82
N SER A 33 -8.83 -2.72 3.66
CA SER A 33 -9.35 -3.17 2.36
C SER A 33 -10.81 -2.75 2.17
N ILE A 34 -11.11 -2.08 1.06
CA ILE A 34 -12.47 -1.68 0.70
C ILE A 34 -13.36 -2.91 0.53
N ILE A 35 -12.88 -3.98 -0.07
CA ILE A 35 -13.63 -5.22 -0.29
C ILE A 35 -14.05 -5.86 1.04
N LEU A 36 -13.15 -5.89 2.02
CA LEU A 36 -13.46 -6.43 3.35
C LEU A 36 -14.48 -5.55 4.10
N ILE A 37 -14.46 -4.22 3.88
CA ILE A 37 -15.46 -3.32 4.45
C ILE A 37 -16.83 -3.58 3.85
N ILE A 38 -16.94 -3.63 2.52
CA ILE A 38 -18.20 -3.90 1.82
C ILE A 38 -18.74 -5.27 2.22
N TYR A 39 -17.90 -6.29 2.24
CA TYR A 39 -18.28 -7.63 2.68
C TYR A 39 -18.82 -7.60 4.11
N GLY A 40 -18.10 -6.98 5.05
CA GLY A 40 -18.52 -6.88 6.44
C GLY A 40 -19.88 -6.21 6.63
N VAL A 41 -20.13 -5.13 5.89
CA VAL A 41 -21.43 -4.45 5.90
C VAL A 41 -22.53 -5.35 5.33
N THR A 42 -22.24 -6.05 4.22
CA THR A 42 -23.24 -6.90 3.54
C THR A 42 -23.65 -8.09 4.39
N VAL A 43 -22.68 -8.76 5.06
CA VAL A 43 -22.95 -9.94 5.90
C VAL A 43 -23.19 -9.57 7.37
N GLN A 44 -23.20 -8.29 7.72
CA GLN A 44 -23.37 -7.75 9.07
C GLN A 44 -22.33 -8.29 10.08
N GLU A 45 -21.10 -8.51 9.61
CA GLU A 45 -19.97 -8.92 10.42
C GLU A 45 -19.06 -7.75 10.81
N SER A 46 -18.34 -7.90 11.91
CA SER A 46 -17.40 -6.87 12.39
C SER A 46 -16.25 -6.68 11.42
N ILE A 47 -16.11 -5.46 10.90
CA ILE A 47 -15.01 -5.06 10.00
C ILE A 47 -13.66 -5.30 10.68
N ALA A 48 -13.54 -5.02 11.98
CA ALA A 48 -12.32 -5.27 12.75
C ALA A 48 -11.95 -6.76 12.76
N LYS A 49 -12.93 -7.66 12.97
CA LYS A 49 -12.70 -9.11 12.92
C LYS A 49 -12.26 -9.57 11.54
N LEU A 50 -12.88 -9.04 10.48
CA LEU A 50 -12.51 -9.35 9.09
C LEU A 50 -11.10 -8.87 8.76
N PHE A 51 -10.72 -7.70 9.25
CA PHE A 51 -9.36 -7.19 9.07
C PHE A 51 -8.33 -8.08 9.76
N ILE A 52 -8.59 -8.52 11.00
CA ILE A 52 -7.71 -9.45 11.71
C ILE A 52 -7.61 -10.79 10.95
N ALA A 53 -8.73 -11.32 10.50
CA ALA A 53 -8.76 -12.57 9.73
C ALA A 53 -7.99 -12.48 8.40
N GLY A 54 -7.96 -11.30 7.76
CA GLY A 54 -7.25 -11.06 6.50
C GLY A 54 -5.73 -11.00 6.63
N ILE A 55 -5.18 -10.79 7.84
CA ILE A 55 -3.72 -10.63 8.02
C ILE A 55 -2.96 -11.90 7.64
N ILE A 56 -3.36 -13.05 8.17
CA ILE A 56 -2.65 -14.32 7.94
C ILE A 56 -2.66 -14.72 6.47
N PRO A 57 -3.82 -14.78 5.78
CA PRO A 57 -3.86 -15.07 4.34
C PRO A 57 -3.10 -14.03 3.52
N GLY A 58 -3.19 -12.74 3.89
CA GLY A 58 -2.48 -11.66 3.22
C GLY A 58 -0.98 -11.82 3.27
N ILE A 59 -0.43 -12.10 4.46
CA ILE A 59 1.01 -12.37 4.64
C ILE A 59 1.42 -13.62 3.85
N MET A 60 0.64 -14.68 3.89
CA MET A 60 0.93 -15.92 3.16
C MET A 60 1.05 -15.68 1.66
N ILE A 61 0.10 -14.96 1.06
CA ILE A 61 0.12 -14.63 -0.37
C ILE A 61 1.30 -13.70 -0.69
N ALA A 62 1.59 -12.71 0.15
CA ALA A 62 2.73 -11.82 -0.03
C ALA A 62 4.06 -12.59 -0.02
N LEU A 63 4.21 -13.56 0.88
CA LEU A 63 5.40 -14.42 0.93
C LEU A 63 5.52 -15.30 -0.31
N ILE A 64 4.41 -15.86 -0.82
CA ILE A 64 4.40 -16.65 -2.06
C ILE A 64 4.83 -15.80 -3.25
N PHE A 65 4.27 -14.58 -3.40
CA PHE A 65 4.68 -13.68 -4.48
C PHE A 65 6.14 -13.26 -4.36
N MET A 66 6.59 -12.92 -3.16
CA MET A 66 7.99 -12.56 -2.91
C MET A 66 8.91 -13.75 -3.24
N GLY A 67 8.56 -14.95 -2.79
CA GLY A 67 9.29 -16.18 -3.08
C GLY A 67 9.38 -16.44 -4.59
N TYR A 68 8.26 -16.30 -5.31
CA TYR A 68 8.24 -16.44 -6.77
C TYR A 68 9.19 -15.46 -7.46
N VAL A 69 9.14 -14.18 -7.10
CA VAL A 69 10.02 -13.15 -7.69
C VAL A 69 11.49 -13.43 -7.39
N ILE A 70 11.81 -13.84 -6.18
CA ILE A 70 13.19 -14.19 -5.77
C ILE A 70 13.68 -15.39 -6.56
N ILE A 71 12.92 -16.49 -6.60
CA ILE A 71 13.30 -17.71 -7.32
C ILE A 71 13.48 -17.41 -8.80
N TRP A 72 12.54 -16.69 -9.41
CA TRP A 72 12.62 -16.32 -10.82
C TRP A 72 13.86 -15.46 -11.10
N SER A 73 14.16 -14.50 -10.23
CA SER A 73 15.35 -13.64 -10.33
C SER A 73 16.65 -14.45 -10.26
N LEU A 74 16.72 -15.41 -9.36
CA LEU A 74 17.90 -16.27 -9.20
C LEU A 74 18.12 -17.18 -10.43
N LEU A 75 17.03 -17.69 -11.01
CA LEU A 75 17.08 -18.55 -12.20
C LEU A 75 17.39 -17.77 -13.49
N ASN A 76 17.05 -16.49 -13.54
CA ASN A 76 17.20 -15.64 -14.74
C ASN A 76 18.16 -14.46 -14.51
N LYS A 77 19.28 -14.67 -13.86
CA LYS A 77 20.28 -13.62 -13.57
C LYS A 77 20.69 -12.83 -14.81
N ASN A 78 20.82 -13.50 -15.96
CA ASN A 78 21.23 -12.87 -17.23
C ASN A 78 20.17 -11.89 -17.81
N LYS A 79 18.93 -11.95 -17.34
CA LYS A 79 17.83 -11.07 -17.77
C LYS A 79 17.57 -9.92 -16.79
N MET A 80 18.26 -9.95 -15.66
CA MET A 80 18.15 -8.89 -14.67
C MET A 80 19.10 -7.74 -15.01
N PRO A 81 18.64 -6.50 -14.91
CA PRO A 81 19.52 -5.35 -15.09
C PRO A 81 20.61 -5.35 -14.02
N LEU A 82 21.85 -5.14 -14.45
CA LEU A 82 22.95 -4.89 -13.53
C LEU A 82 22.66 -3.59 -12.76
N THR A 83 22.56 -3.66 -11.46
CA THR A 83 22.36 -2.46 -10.63
C THR A 83 23.70 -1.77 -10.52
N GLU A 84 23.96 -0.76 -11.35
CA GLU A 84 25.21 0.03 -11.27
C GLU A 84 25.27 0.95 -10.06
N GLU A 85 24.17 1.13 -9.33
CA GLU A 85 24.15 2.00 -8.16
C GLU A 85 24.28 1.19 -6.87
N ASN A 86 25.49 1.13 -6.35
CA ASN A 86 25.80 0.73 -4.98
C ASN A 86 25.27 1.78 -3.99
N TYR A 87 23.95 1.84 -3.80
CA TYR A 87 23.42 2.60 -2.68
C TYR A 87 23.86 1.94 -1.38
N SER A 88 24.73 2.62 -0.64
CA SER A 88 25.06 2.20 0.73
C SER A 88 23.76 2.00 1.52
N PHE A 89 23.70 0.93 2.29
CA PHE A 89 22.52 0.58 3.11
C PHE A 89 22.05 1.76 3.98
N LEU A 90 23.00 2.57 4.46
CA LEU A 90 22.76 3.79 5.22
C LEU A 90 22.00 4.87 4.41
N ASN A 91 22.30 5.02 3.12
CA ASN A 91 21.61 5.97 2.25
C ASN A 91 20.17 5.52 1.94
N LYS A 92 19.93 4.21 1.85
CA LYS A 92 18.56 3.65 1.73
C LYS A 92 17.75 3.92 2.99
N LEU A 93 18.36 3.71 4.17
CA LEU A 93 17.72 3.94 5.46
C LEU A 93 17.41 5.43 5.69
N SER A 94 18.31 6.33 5.29
CA SER A 94 18.07 7.78 5.39
C SER A 94 16.92 8.26 4.50
N LYS A 95 16.80 7.74 3.28
CA LYS A 95 15.66 8.05 2.39
C LYS A 95 14.34 7.43 2.89
N SER A 96 14.39 6.33 3.61
CA SER A 96 13.22 5.68 4.22
C SER A 96 12.62 6.48 5.38
N LYS A 97 13.35 7.43 5.98
CA LYS A 97 12.80 8.32 7.02
C LYS A 97 11.57 9.09 6.57
N GLN A 98 11.46 9.39 5.29
CA GLN A 98 10.28 10.08 4.73
C GLN A 98 9.01 9.21 4.75
N LEU A 99 9.14 7.89 4.88
CA LEU A 99 8.02 6.96 4.97
C LEU A 99 7.49 6.81 6.41
N ILE A 100 8.31 7.14 7.41
CA ILE A 100 7.97 6.96 8.84
C ILE A 100 6.65 7.64 9.21
N PRO A 101 6.39 8.91 8.85
CA PRO A 101 5.13 9.56 9.21
C PRO A 101 3.91 8.86 8.61
N VAL A 102 4.03 8.37 7.38
CA VAL A 102 2.95 7.65 6.69
C VAL A 102 2.70 6.28 7.34
N ILE A 103 3.78 5.57 7.68
CA ILE A 103 3.69 4.27 8.38
C ILE A 103 3.05 4.46 9.75
N LEU A 104 3.45 5.49 10.51
CA LEU A 104 2.85 5.80 11.80
C LEU A 104 1.36 6.14 11.68
N LEU A 105 0.96 6.88 10.64
CA LEU A 105 -0.44 7.18 10.38
C LEU A 105 -1.23 5.89 10.13
N ILE A 106 -0.72 5.01 9.25
CA ILE A 106 -1.37 3.73 8.93
C ILE A 106 -1.49 2.87 10.19
N LEU A 107 -0.41 2.73 10.96
CA LEU A 107 -0.42 1.96 12.21
C LEU A 107 -1.37 2.56 13.24
N GLY A 108 -1.49 3.89 13.33
CA GLY A 108 -2.42 4.57 14.21
C GLY A 108 -3.87 4.29 13.84
N VAL A 109 -4.22 4.40 12.55
CA VAL A 109 -5.56 4.12 12.04
C VAL A 109 -5.94 2.65 12.26
N ILE A 110 -5.09 1.72 11.84
CA ILE A 110 -5.34 0.28 12.02
C ILE A 110 -5.37 -0.09 13.50
N GLY A 111 -4.42 0.45 14.29
CA GLY A 111 -4.35 0.22 15.73
C GLY A 111 -5.60 0.68 16.46
N SER A 112 -6.18 1.84 16.10
CA SER A 112 -7.41 2.34 16.69
C SER A 112 -8.62 1.42 16.46
N ILE A 113 -8.68 0.76 15.29
CA ILE A 113 -9.72 -0.23 14.97
C ILE A 113 -9.50 -1.51 15.78
N TYR A 114 -8.27 -2.01 15.85
CA TYR A 114 -7.95 -3.29 16.52
C TYR A 114 -8.09 -3.22 18.05
N THR A 115 -7.80 -2.06 18.63
CA THR A 115 -7.99 -1.83 20.07
C THR A 115 -9.46 -1.56 20.44
N GLY A 116 -10.36 -1.42 19.44
CA GLY A 116 -11.76 -1.13 19.66
C GLY A 116 -12.03 0.31 20.12
N ILE A 117 -11.02 1.20 20.04
CA ILE A 117 -11.16 2.62 20.42
C ILE A 117 -12.01 3.37 19.39
N ALA A 118 -11.87 3.02 18.12
CA ALA A 118 -12.58 3.64 17.02
C ALA A 118 -13.22 2.59 16.09
N THR A 119 -14.40 2.91 15.60
CA THR A 119 -15.03 2.18 14.50
C THR A 119 -14.26 2.41 13.20
N ALA A 120 -14.48 1.58 12.18
CA ALA A 120 -13.82 1.74 10.89
C ALA A 120 -14.07 3.14 10.27
N THR A 121 -15.27 3.69 10.46
CA THR A 121 -15.64 5.02 9.95
C THR A 121 -14.95 6.15 10.71
N GLU A 122 -14.88 6.05 12.03
CA GLU A 122 -14.16 7.03 12.84
C GLU A 122 -12.65 7.01 12.58
N ALA A 123 -12.08 5.81 12.47
CA ALA A 123 -10.67 5.63 12.11
C ALA A 123 -10.34 6.19 10.71
N ALA A 124 -11.26 6.06 9.75
CA ALA A 124 -11.12 6.68 8.43
C ALA A 124 -11.08 8.21 8.53
N SER A 125 -11.94 8.81 9.36
CA SER A 125 -11.93 10.25 9.60
C SER A 125 -10.62 10.72 10.23
N LEU A 126 -10.10 9.98 11.23
CA LEU A 126 -8.78 10.24 11.81
C LEU A 126 -7.66 10.12 10.76
N GLY A 127 -7.77 9.14 9.87
CA GLY A 127 -6.83 8.96 8.74
C GLY A 127 -6.81 10.16 7.80
N VAL A 128 -7.98 10.70 7.44
CA VAL A 128 -8.09 11.89 6.58
C VAL A 128 -7.47 13.12 7.26
N VAL A 129 -7.82 13.37 8.52
CA VAL A 129 -7.26 14.49 9.29
C VAL A 129 -5.75 14.34 9.43
N GLY A 130 -5.27 13.14 9.78
CA GLY A 130 -3.83 12.86 9.86
C GLY A 130 -3.09 13.06 8.54
N ALA A 131 -3.67 12.62 7.42
CA ALA A 131 -3.10 12.83 6.10
C ALA A 131 -3.02 14.32 5.72
N LEU A 132 -4.03 15.11 6.05
CA LEU A 132 -4.02 16.56 5.84
C LEU A 132 -2.94 17.25 6.68
N ILE A 133 -2.81 16.87 7.95
CA ILE A 133 -1.77 17.38 8.85
C ILE A 133 -0.38 17.05 8.30
N LEU A 134 -0.14 15.80 7.88
CA LEU A 134 1.13 15.38 7.30
C LEU A 134 1.45 16.15 6.00
N SER A 135 0.46 16.30 5.13
CA SER A 135 0.62 17.08 3.88
C SER A 135 0.95 18.54 4.14
N TYR A 136 0.38 19.13 5.20
CA TYR A 136 0.68 20.49 5.63
C TYR A 136 2.13 20.61 6.10
N PHE A 137 2.58 19.71 6.98
CA PHE A 137 3.98 19.70 7.46
C PHE A 137 5.00 19.43 6.33
N GLN A 138 4.65 18.60 5.36
CA GLN A 138 5.50 18.33 4.20
C GLN A 138 5.42 19.44 3.13
N LYS A 139 4.67 20.53 3.37
CA LYS A 139 4.46 21.63 2.43
C LYS A 139 3.96 21.18 1.04
N SER A 140 3.32 20.02 1.00
CA SER A 140 2.73 19.46 -0.23
C SER A 140 1.25 19.81 -0.39
N LEU A 141 0.62 20.34 0.67
CA LEU A 141 -0.78 20.75 0.65
C LEU A 141 -0.94 22.03 -0.16
N ASN A 142 -1.49 21.88 -1.37
CA ASN A 142 -1.88 22.98 -2.25
C ASN A 142 -3.35 22.79 -2.64
N LEU A 143 -4.05 23.88 -2.94
CA LEU A 143 -5.46 23.83 -3.35
C LEU A 143 -5.68 22.90 -4.55
N LYS A 144 -4.74 22.87 -5.48
CA LYS A 144 -4.74 21.97 -6.64
C LYS A 144 -4.65 20.51 -6.21
N THR A 145 -3.67 20.17 -5.37
CA THR A 145 -3.46 18.81 -4.86
C THR A 145 -4.67 18.33 -4.06
N PHE A 146 -5.23 19.20 -3.21
CA PHE A 146 -6.44 18.89 -2.45
C PHE A 146 -7.63 18.58 -3.35
N LYS A 147 -7.87 19.42 -4.37
CA LYS A 147 -8.95 19.21 -5.35
C LYS A 147 -8.75 17.93 -6.15
N GLU A 148 -7.55 17.63 -6.59
CA GLU A 148 -7.22 16.39 -7.31
C GLU A 148 -7.43 15.15 -6.43
N SER A 149 -7.05 15.22 -5.15
CA SER A 149 -7.27 14.13 -4.18
C SER A 149 -8.77 13.91 -3.92
N LEU A 150 -9.54 14.98 -3.78
CA LEU A 150 -11.00 14.89 -3.58
C LEU A 150 -11.69 14.28 -4.80
N LEU A 151 -11.32 14.71 -6.01
CA LEU A 151 -11.85 14.14 -7.25
C LEU A 151 -11.45 12.66 -7.40
N GLY A 152 -10.23 12.30 -7.02
CA GLY A 152 -9.77 10.91 -7.00
C GLY A 152 -10.60 10.05 -6.05
N ALA A 153 -10.78 10.51 -4.82
CA ALA A 153 -11.62 9.83 -3.82
C ALA A 153 -13.05 9.65 -4.30
N THR A 154 -13.66 10.71 -4.85
CA THR A 154 -15.03 10.65 -5.40
C THR A 154 -15.15 9.63 -6.53
N LYS A 155 -14.19 9.63 -7.48
CA LYS A 155 -14.19 8.65 -8.58
C LYS A 155 -14.10 7.22 -8.05
N THR A 156 -13.23 6.96 -7.10
CA THR A 156 -13.08 5.63 -6.50
C THR A 156 -14.37 5.20 -5.80
N SER A 157 -14.99 6.08 -5.02
CA SER A 157 -16.23 5.78 -4.32
C SER A 157 -17.42 5.54 -5.27
N CYS A 158 -17.45 6.21 -6.44
CA CYS A 158 -18.49 6.00 -7.44
C CYS A 158 -18.28 4.74 -8.30
N MET A 159 -17.08 4.15 -8.29
CA MET A 159 -16.78 2.92 -9.03
C MET A 159 -17.06 1.65 -8.24
N ILE A 160 -17.31 1.77 -6.96
CA ILE A 160 -17.62 0.68 -6.02
C ILE A 160 -19.13 0.58 -5.81
#